data_8cf4ccd321b86f2a23110253c1eb4428
#
_entry.id   8cf4ccd321b86f2a23110253c1eb4428
#
_cell.length_a   1.000
_cell.length_b   1.000
_cell.length_c   1.000
_cell.angle_alpha   90.00
_cell.angle_beta   90.00
_cell.angle_gamma   90.00
#
_symmetry.space_group_name_H-M   'P 1'
#
loop_
_entity.id
_entity.type
_entity.pdbx_description
1 polymer ?
#
loop_
_entity_poly.entity_id
_entity_poly.type
_entity_poly.pdbx_seq_one_letter_code
_entity_poly.pdbx_strand_id
1 'polypeptide(L)'
;RCGECRTILAVDECFLDFLQQRDALTAKPLLQAAPNLVILKAFTKLYAMAGVRLGYALCANTALLAKMQAAGQPWGVSSLAQAAGAAALRETAYADAVRALIADQRPRLAAGLRALGLQVIEGSANYLLFRAPETLGAALQQRGVCLRSCGNYPGLSAGWYRTAVRTAPENEQLLQTMREVLK
;
A
#
# COMPACT_ATOMS: atom_id res chain seq x y z
N ARG A 1 -26.37 -3.29 -3.78
CA ARG A 1 -26.47 -2.54 -5.06
C ARG A 1 -25.66 -3.21 -6.19
N CYS A 2 -24.35 -3.50 -6.04
CA CYS A 2 -23.57 -4.11 -7.14
C CYS A 2 -24.11 -5.48 -7.59
N GLY A 3 -24.61 -6.32 -6.67
CA GLY A 3 -25.22 -7.61 -7.01
C GLY A 3 -26.52 -7.45 -7.83
N GLU A 4 -27.36 -6.52 -7.47
CA GLU A 4 -28.61 -6.19 -8.18
C GLU A 4 -28.35 -5.67 -9.59
N CYS A 5 -27.27 -4.89 -9.78
CA CYS A 5 -26.86 -4.35 -11.06
C CYS A 5 -26.00 -5.30 -11.91
N ARG A 6 -25.77 -6.55 -11.46
CA ARG A 6 -24.88 -7.53 -12.10
C ARG A 6 -23.44 -7.00 -12.35
N THR A 7 -23.01 -6.03 -11.54
CA THR A 7 -21.70 -5.42 -11.64
C THR A 7 -20.70 -6.21 -10.83
N ILE A 8 -19.53 -6.53 -11.39
CA ILE A 8 -18.41 -7.11 -10.63
C ILE A 8 -17.81 -6.00 -9.78
N LEU A 9 -17.68 -6.27 -8.47
CA LEU A 9 -17.01 -5.40 -7.52
C LEU A 9 -15.60 -5.93 -7.25
N ALA A 10 -14.58 -5.22 -7.70
CA ALA A 10 -13.19 -5.51 -7.34
C ALA A 10 -12.77 -4.62 -6.17
N VAL A 11 -12.36 -5.24 -5.06
CA VAL A 11 -11.85 -4.57 -3.86
C VAL A 11 -10.35 -4.80 -3.78
N ASP A 12 -9.56 -3.74 -3.88
CA ASP A 12 -8.10 -3.81 -3.72
C ASP A 12 -7.73 -3.72 -2.24
N GLU A 13 -7.33 -4.85 -1.67
CA GLU A 13 -6.85 -4.96 -0.30
C GLU A 13 -5.32 -5.09 -0.21
N CYS A 14 -4.55 -4.70 -1.23
CA CYS A 14 -3.10 -4.85 -1.24
C CYS A 14 -2.39 -4.12 -0.08
N PHE A 15 -2.99 -3.07 0.47
CA PHE A 15 -2.46 -2.32 1.61
C PHE A 15 -3.13 -2.66 2.94
N LEU A 16 -4.23 -3.41 2.93
CA LEU A 16 -4.99 -3.73 4.14
C LEU A 16 -4.15 -4.53 5.15
N ASP A 17 -3.28 -5.40 4.66
CA ASP A 17 -2.47 -6.30 5.50
C ASP A 17 -1.46 -5.57 6.41
N PHE A 18 -1.23 -4.27 6.21
CA PHE A 18 -0.45 -3.42 7.12
C PHE A 18 -1.22 -2.99 8.38
N LEU A 19 -2.54 -3.11 8.39
CA LEU A 19 -3.39 -2.61 9.47
C LEU A 19 -3.50 -3.62 10.61
N GLN A 20 -3.51 -3.13 11.85
CA GLN A 20 -3.79 -3.98 13.02
C GLN A 20 -5.22 -4.54 12.96
N GLN A 21 -6.20 -3.73 12.54
CA GLN A 21 -7.61 -4.11 12.46
C GLN A 21 -7.98 -4.75 11.10
N ARG A 22 -7.04 -5.29 10.34
CA ARG A 22 -7.28 -5.84 8.99
C ARG A 22 -8.43 -6.86 8.93
N ASP A 23 -8.57 -7.69 9.97
CA ASP A 23 -9.59 -8.73 10.01
C ASP A 23 -11.01 -8.18 10.19
N ALA A 24 -11.16 -7.00 10.80
CA ALA A 24 -12.43 -6.28 10.91
C ALA A 24 -12.78 -5.47 9.64
N LEU A 25 -11.79 -5.15 8.81
CA LEU A 25 -11.94 -4.28 7.65
C LEU A 25 -11.97 -5.03 6.31
N THR A 26 -11.54 -6.29 6.29
CA THR A 26 -11.52 -7.10 5.06
C THR A 26 -12.93 -7.44 4.57
N ALA A 27 -13.10 -7.43 3.26
CA ALA A 27 -14.33 -7.88 2.62
C ALA A 27 -14.47 -9.43 2.55
N LYS A 28 -13.48 -10.21 3.06
CA LYS A 28 -13.50 -11.68 3.01
C LYS A 28 -14.79 -12.34 3.55
N PRO A 29 -15.38 -11.87 4.68
CA PRO A 29 -16.62 -12.47 5.18
C PRO A 29 -17.81 -12.37 4.22
N LEU A 30 -17.76 -11.42 3.27
CA LEU A 30 -18.83 -11.18 2.29
C LEU A 30 -18.74 -12.12 1.07
N LEU A 31 -17.62 -12.84 0.86
CA LEU A 31 -17.37 -13.60 -0.36
C LEU A 31 -18.48 -14.63 -0.66
N GLN A 32 -18.99 -15.34 0.35
CA GLN A 32 -20.02 -16.37 0.15
C GLN A 32 -21.38 -15.78 -0.23
N ALA A 33 -21.71 -14.59 0.30
CA ALA A 33 -22.98 -13.92 0.02
C ALA A 33 -22.95 -13.06 -1.25
N ALA A 34 -21.74 -12.73 -1.76
CA ALA A 34 -21.54 -11.82 -2.88
C ALA A 34 -20.72 -12.48 -4.01
N PRO A 35 -21.34 -13.31 -4.87
CA PRO A 35 -20.62 -14.03 -5.94
C PRO A 35 -20.02 -13.11 -7.02
N ASN A 36 -20.35 -11.85 -7.03
CA ASN A 36 -19.76 -10.80 -7.87
C ASN A 36 -18.61 -10.04 -7.21
N LEU A 37 -18.22 -10.41 -5.98
CA LEU A 37 -17.09 -9.79 -5.26
C LEU A 37 -15.77 -10.50 -5.61
N VAL A 38 -14.77 -9.71 -5.98
CA VAL A 38 -13.38 -10.12 -6.17
C VAL A 38 -12.50 -9.29 -5.24
N ILE A 39 -11.73 -9.92 -4.38
CA ILE A 39 -10.75 -9.25 -3.51
C ILE A 39 -9.36 -9.46 -4.09
N LEU A 40 -8.62 -8.39 -4.30
CA LEU A 40 -7.25 -8.42 -4.80
C LEU A 40 -6.26 -8.29 -3.64
N LYS A 41 -5.25 -9.15 -3.63
CA LYS A 41 -4.16 -9.20 -2.66
C LYS A 41 -2.81 -9.23 -3.37
N ALA A 42 -1.75 -8.70 -2.74
CA ALA A 42 -0.43 -8.68 -3.33
C ALA A 42 0.69 -8.96 -2.31
N PHE A 43 1.69 -9.70 -2.73
CA PHE A 43 2.93 -9.91 -1.97
C PHE A 43 3.91 -8.73 -2.10
N THR A 44 3.68 -7.86 -3.07
CA THR A 44 4.57 -6.74 -3.42
C THR A 44 4.75 -5.71 -2.30
N LYS A 45 3.79 -5.62 -1.37
CA LYS A 45 3.74 -4.57 -0.34
C LYS A 45 4.24 -5.09 1.00
N LEU A 46 3.42 -5.82 1.74
CA LEU A 46 3.76 -6.30 3.08
C LEU A 46 5.05 -7.13 3.09
N TYR A 47 5.23 -8.03 2.14
CA TYR A 47 6.39 -8.92 2.04
C TYR A 47 7.55 -8.34 1.23
N ALA A 48 7.51 -7.07 0.84
CA ALA A 48 8.55 -6.37 0.07
C ALA A 48 9.00 -7.10 -1.22
N MET A 49 8.13 -7.92 -1.83
CA MET A 49 8.43 -8.79 -2.96
C MET A 49 8.00 -8.17 -4.31
N ALA A 50 8.26 -6.88 -4.51
CA ALA A 50 7.82 -6.16 -5.71
C ALA A 50 8.37 -6.76 -7.02
N GLY A 51 9.61 -7.22 -7.02
CA GLY A 51 10.28 -7.82 -8.18
C GLY A 51 9.76 -9.22 -8.55
N VAL A 52 9.17 -9.95 -7.60
CA VAL A 52 8.66 -11.31 -7.80
C VAL A 52 7.37 -11.32 -8.64
N ARG A 53 6.65 -10.20 -8.71
CA ARG A 53 5.43 -10.03 -9.50
C ARG A 53 4.32 -11.01 -9.11
N LEU A 54 4.05 -11.15 -7.80
CA LEU A 54 3.08 -12.08 -7.25
C LEU A 54 1.91 -11.34 -6.57
N GLY A 55 0.70 -11.77 -6.89
CA GLY A 55 -0.55 -11.40 -6.25
C GLY A 55 -1.57 -12.53 -6.42
N TYR A 56 -2.72 -12.38 -5.80
CA TYR A 56 -3.82 -13.32 -5.91
C TYR A 56 -5.17 -12.64 -5.78
N ALA A 57 -6.20 -13.30 -6.29
CA ALA A 57 -7.58 -12.90 -6.15
C ALA A 57 -8.36 -13.91 -5.32
N LEU A 58 -9.30 -13.44 -4.51
CA LEU A 58 -10.28 -14.25 -3.79
C LEU A 58 -11.67 -13.98 -4.35
N CYS A 59 -12.40 -15.01 -4.70
CA CYS A 59 -13.78 -14.93 -5.16
C CYS A 59 -14.49 -16.25 -4.88
N ALA A 60 -15.75 -16.23 -4.46
CA ALA A 60 -16.55 -17.44 -4.27
C ALA A 60 -17.08 -17.99 -5.61
N ASN A 61 -17.16 -17.19 -6.66
CA ASN A 61 -17.64 -17.57 -7.98
C ASN A 61 -16.51 -18.20 -8.80
N THR A 62 -16.46 -19.55 -8.82
CA THR A 62 -15.44 -20.30 -9.55
C THR A 62 -15.52 -20.09 -11.07
N ALA A 63 -16.72 -19.88 -11.63
CA ALA A 63 -16.89 -19.57 -13.05
C ALA A 63 -16.30 -18.23 -13.42
N LEU A 64 -16.39 -17.22 -12.53
CA LEU A 64 -15.72 -15.93 -12.71
C LEU A 64 -14.19 -16.08 -12.63
N LEU A 65 -13.67 -16.85 -11.66
CA LEU A 65 -12.24 -17.13 -11.57
C LEU A 65 -11.70 -17.84 -12.82
N ALA A 66 -12.45 -18.81 -13.35
CA ALA A 66 -12.07 -19.51 -14.59
C ALA A 66 -12.00 -18.53 -15.79
N LYS A 67 -12.94 -17.59 -15.91
CA LYS A 67 -12.91 -16.55 -16.94
C LYS A 67 -11.71 -15.61 -16.77
N MET A 68 -11.38 -15.21 -15.54
CA MET A 68 -10.21 -14.40 -15.25
C MET A 68 -8.92 -15.14 -15.63
N GLN A 69 -8.83 -16.42 -15.31
CA GLN A 69 -7.68 -17.25 -15.67
C GLN A 69 -7.54 -17.40 -17.19
N ALA A 70 -8.64 -17.64 -17.90
CA ALA A 70 -8.65 -17.77 -19.37
C ALA A 70 -8.29 -16.48 -20.09
N ALA A 71 -8.60 -15.31 -19.49
CA ALA A 71 -8.24 -13.98 -20.02
C ALA A 71 -6.76 -13.61 -19.72
N GLY A 72 -6.11 -14.33 -18.80
CA GLY A 72 -4.71 -14.14 -18.46
C GLY A 72 -3.77 -14.85 -19.45
N GLN A 73 -2.48 -14.52 -19.35
CA GLN A 73 -1.45 -15.22 -20.14
C GLN A 73 -1.18 -16.63 -19.56
N PRO A 74 -0.88 -17.64 -20.39
CA PRO A 74 -0.35 -18.90 -19.92
C PRO A 74 0.90 -18.69 -19.08
N TRP A 75 1.09 -19.49 -18.03
CA TRP A 75 2.26 -19.41 -17.14
C TRP A 75 2.48 -18.04 -16.49
N GLY A 76 1.40 -17.32 -16.19
CA GLY A 76 1.42 -15.97 -15.64
C GLY A 76 2.21 -15.80 -14.32
N VAL A 77 2.42 -16.89 -13.56
CA VAL A 77 3.19 -16.91 -12.31
C VAL A 77 4.31 -17.94 -12.41
N SER A 78 5.56 -17.48 -12.27
CA SER A 78 6.74 -18.35 -12.31
C SER A 78 6.78 -19.30 -11.10
N SER A 79 7.43 -20.46 -11.23
CA SER A 79 7.62 -21.40 -10.13
C SER A 79 8.39 -20.79 -8.95
N LEU A 80 9.35 -19.90 -9.22
CA LEU A 80 10.06 -19.15 -8.19
C LEU A 80 9.13 -18.22 -7.41
N ALA A 81 8.23 -17.52 -8.10
CA ALA A 81 7.23 -16.67 -7.46
C ALA A 81 6.27 -17.48 -6.59
N GLN A 82 5.82 -18.66 -7.06
CA GLN A 82 4.96 -19.55 -6.29
C GLN A 82 5.65 -20.05 -5.02
N ALA A 83 6.89 -20.50 -5.12
CA ALA A 83 7.68 -20.97 -3.99
C ALA A 83 7.92 -19.83 -2.97
N ALA A 84 8.30 -18.65 -3.44
CA ALA A 84 8.52 -17.47 -2.60
C ALA A 84 7.22 -17.04 -1.88
N GLY A 85 6.07 -17.03 -2.59
CA GLY A 85 4.78 -16.71 -1.99
C GLY A 85 4.35 -17.70 -0.92
N ALA A 86 4.52 -19.01 -1.18
CA ALA A 86 4.21 -20.04 -0.20
C ALA A 86 5.10 -19.96 1.06
N ALA A 87 6.38 -19.59 0.90
CA ALA A 87 7.28 -19.32 2.02
C ALA A 87 6.84 -18.07 2.79
N ALA A 88 6.60 -16.97 2.09
CA ALA A 88 6.21 -15.69 2.70
C ALA A 88 4.94 -15.81 3.58
N LEU A 89 3.95 -16.59 3.18
CA LEU A 89 2.72 -16.80 3.96
C LEU A 89 2.98 -17.48 5.32
N ARG A 90 4.11 -18.15 5.51
CA ARG A 90 4.51 -18.77 6.79
C ARG A 90 5.24 -17.80 7.72
N GLU A 91 5.73 -16.68 7.17
CA GLU A 91 6.49 -15.66 7.91
C GLU A 91 5.57 -14.73 8.70
N THR A 92 4.77 -15.28 9.61
CA THR A 92 3.81 -14.51 10.42
C THR A 92 4.50 -13.53 11.36
N ALA A 93 5.63 -13.93 11.95
CA ALA A 93 6.42 -13.06 12.83
C ALA A 93 6.94 -11.81 12.10
N TYR A 94 7.39 -11.97 10.84
CA TYR A 94 7.78 -10.84 9.99
C TYR A 94 6.59 -9.90 9.75
N ALA A 95 5.45 -10.45 9.37
CA ALA A 95 4.25 -9.66 9.09
C ALA A 95 3.77 -8.90 10.33
N ASP A 96 3.84 -9.51 11.52
CA ASP A 96 3.50 -8.87 12.80
C ASP A 96 4.49 -7.76 13.16
N ALA A 97 5.80 -7.99 12.97
CA ALA A 97 6.82 -6.98 13.19
C ALA A 97 6.64 -5.75 12.28
N VAL A 98 6.31 -5.96 10.99
CA VAL A 98 6.03 -4.86 10.06
C VAL A 98 4.79 -4.08 10.52
N ARG A 99 3.71 -4.73 10.92
CA ARG A 99 2.51 -4.05 11.43
C ARG A 99 2.80 -3.23 12.70
N ALA A 100 3.58 -3.79 13.63
CA ALA A 100 3.98 -3.09 14.84
C ALA A 100 4.84 -1.84 14.52
N LEU A 101 5.79 -1.97 13.59
CA LEU A 101 6.61 -0.85 13.12
C LEU A 101 5.74 0.27 12.52
N ILE A 102 4.80 -0.06 11.65
CA ILE A 102 3.92 0.94 11.03
C ILE A 102 3.02 1.60 12.08
N ALA A 103 2.47 0.84 13.01
CA ALA A 103 1.62 1.37 14.09
C ALA A 103 2.37 2.37 14.99
N ASP A 104 3.66 2.11 15.27
CA ASP A 104 4.51 3.01 16.06
C ASP A 104 5.02 4.21 15.24
N GLN A 105 5.57 3.96 14.07
CA GLN A 105 6.32 4.98 13.32
C GLN A 105 5.42 5.94 12.54
N ARG A 106 4.26 5.49 12.07
CA ARG A 106 3.36 6.33 11.27
C ARG A 106 2.88 7.58 12.03
N PRO A 107 2.37 7.51 13.27
CA PRO A 107 1.98 8.71 14.01
C PRO A 107 3.17 9.62 14.33
N ARG A 108 4.36 9.08 14.60
CA ARG A 108 5.57 9.86 14.85
C ARG A 108 6.00 10.65 13.61
N LEU A 109 6.03 9.99 12.45
CA LEU A 109 6.36 10.65 11.18
C LEU A 109 5.32 11.72 10.83
N ALA A 110 4.03 11.45 11.02
CA ALA A 110 2.96 12.43 10.80
C ALA A 110 3.11 13.67 11.70
N ALA A 111 3.42 13.46 12.99
CA ALA A 111 3.70 14.54 13.92
C ALA A 111 4.93 15.36 13.51
N GLY A 112 6.00 14.70 13.08
CA GLY A 112 7.21 15.37 12.58
C GLY A 112 6.94 16.24 11.34
N LEU A 113 6.16 15.73 10.39
CA LEU A 113 5.76 16.51 9.20
C LEU A 113 4.90 17.74 9.58
N ARG A 114 3.95 17.57 10.51
CA ARG A 114 3.13 18.69 11.01
C ARG A 114 3.97 19.74 11.74
N ALA A 115 4.97 19.32 12.51
CA ALA A 115 5.90 20.22 13.19
C ALA A 115 6.74 21.07 12.22
N LEU A 116 6.89 20.62 10.96
CA LEU A 116 7.47 21.38 9.86
C LEU A 116 6.47 22.33 9.17
N GLY A 117 5.27 22.47 9.70
CA GLY A 117 4.21 23.32 9.13
C GLY A 117 3.48 22.68 7.93
N LEU A 118 3.67 21.39 7.67
CA LEU A 118 3.08 20.73 6.51
C LEU A 118 1.67 20.18 6.82
N GLN A 119 0.78 20.30 5.85
CA GLN A 119 -0.54 19.68 5.92
C GLN A 119 -0.41 18.17 5.66
N VAL A 120 -0.75 17.36 6.66
CA VAL A 120 -0.73 15.88 6.56
C VAL A 120 -2.15 15.34 6.55
N ILE A 121 -2.47 14.51 5.58
CA ILE A 121 -3.77 13.84 5.48
C ILE A 121 -3.73 12.55 6.30
N GLU A 122 -4.75 12.37 7.14
CA GLU A 122 -4.90 11.13 7.90
C GLU A 122 -5.11 9.93 6.95
N GLY A 123 -4.53 8.82 7.30
CA GLY A 123 -4.61 7.59 6.56
C GLY A 123 -4.26 6.40 7.45
N SER A 124 -4.30 5.18 6.95
CA SER A 124 -4.08 3.96 7.73
C SER A 124 -2.96 3.07 7.18
N ALA A 125 -2.56 3.26 5.92
CA ALA A 125 -1.54 2.45 5.26
C ALA A 125 -0.11 2.79 5.72
N ASN A 126 0.86 2.11 5.14
CA ASN A 126 2.28 2.30 5.38
C ASN A 126 2.88 3.53 4.67
N TYR A 127 2.06 4.54 4.41
CA TYR A 127 2.49 5.81 3.81
C TYR A 127 1.66 6.97 4.34
N LEU A 128 2.18 8.18 4.15
CA LEU A 128 1.50 9.44 4.45
C LEU A 128 1.40 10.29 3.18
N LEU A 129 0.24 10.91 2.97
CA LEU A 129 0.01 11.94 1.97
C LEU A 129 0.10 13.29 2.67
N PHE A 130 0.86 14.22 2.11
CA PHE A 130 1.02 15.56 2.68
C PHE A 130 1.23 16.61 1.60
N ARG A 131 0.98 17.87 1.95
CA ARG A 131 1.21 19.03 1.08
C ARG A 131 2.42 19.81 1.55
N ALA A 132 3.25 20.23 0.60
CA ALA A 132 4.46 21.03 0.81
C ALA A 132 4.70 21.96 -0.39
N PRO A 133 5.67 22.88 -0.35
CA PRO A 133 6.08 23.64 -1.52
C PRO A 133 6.44 22.74 -2.70
N GLU A 134 6.08 23.14 -3.91
CA GLU A 134 6.31 22.37 -5.14
C GLU A 134 7.80 22.06 -5.39
N THR A 135 8.68 22.93 -4.89
CA THR A 135 10.14 22.79 -4.99
C THR A 135 10.72 21.71 -4.08
N LEU A 136 9.97 21.25 -3.05
CA LEU A 136 10.49 20.34 -2.04
C LEU A 136 11.04 19.03 -2.65
N GLY A 137 10.32 18.45 -3.60
CA GLY A 137 10.74 17.19 -4.24
C GLY A 137 12.09 17.28 -4.91
N ALA A 138 12.32 18.32 -5.71
CA ALA A 138 13.60 18.56 -6.38
C ALA A 138 14.73 18.86 -5.40
N ALA A 139 14.48 19.67 -4.37
CA ALA A 139 15.47 20.02 -3.36
C ALA A 139 15.89 18.80 -2.49
N LEU A 140 14.96 17.89 -2.17
CA LEU A 140 15.28 16.65 -1.48
C LEU A 140 16.04 15.67 -2.37
N GLN A 141 15.70 15.60 -3.66
CA GLN A 141 16.39 14.73 -4.62
C GLN A 141 17.87 15.07 -4.74
N GLN A 142 18.23 16.38 -4.70
CA GLN A 142 19.62 16.85 -4.68
C GLN A 142 20.38 16.38 -3.43
N ARG A 143 19.68 15.98 -2.36
CA ARG A 143 20.23 15.44 -1.12
C ARG A 143 20.07 13.91 -1.02
N GLY A 144 19.76 13.25 -2.14
CA GLY A 144 19.61 11.79 -2.18
C GLY A 144 18.29 11.25 -1.60
N VAL A 145 17.31 12.12 -1.32
CA VAL A 145 16.00 11.71 -0.79
C VAL A 145 14.93 11.88 -1.87
N CYS A 146 14.26 10.78 -2.21
CA CYS A 146 13.19 10.78 -3.21
C CYS A 146 11.81 10.69 -2.57
N LEU A 147 10.92 11.60 -2.93
CA LEU A 147 9.49 11.56 -2.61
C LEU A 147 8.66 11.18 -3.83
N ARG A 148 7.52 10.53 -3.60
CA ARG A 148 6.54 10.34 -4.66
C ARG A 148 5.70 11.61 -4.83
N SER A 149 5.88 12.33 -5.94
CA SER A 149 4.96 13.41 -6.34
C SER A 149 3.59 12.81 -6.70
N CYS A 150 2.53 13.43 -6.19
CA CYS A 150 1.13 13.03 -6.40
C CYS A 150 0.36 14.05 -7.26
N GLY A 151 1.02 15.04 -7.83
CA GLY A 151 0.38 16.05 -8.68
C GLY A 151 -0.27 15.50 -9.97
N ASN A 152 0.02 14.25 -10.32
CA ASN A 152 -0.60 13.55 -11.45
C ASN A 152 -1.87 12.76 -11.08
N TYR A 153 -2.31 12.78 -9.82
CA TYR A 153 -3.57 12.15 -9.42
C TYR A 153 -4.76 13.10 -9.64
N PRO A 154 -5.90 12.60 -10.17
CA PRO A 154 -7.12 13.41 -10.25
C PRO A 154 -7.49 14.00 -8.89
N GLY A 155 -7.73 15.31 -8.84
CA GLY A 155 -8.08 16.03 -7.61
C GLY A 155 -6.89 16.48 -6.75
N LEU A 156 -5.65 16.11 -7.11
CA LEU A 156 -4.43 16.63 -6.50
C LEU A 156 -3.69 17.53 -7.49
N SER A 157 -2.91 18.48 -6.95
CA SER A 157 -2.06 19.39 -7.73
C SER A 157 -0.58 19.18 -7.40
N ALA A 158 0.31 19.94 -8.04
CA ALA A 158 1.70 20.04 -7.61
C ALA A 158 1.77 20.45 -6.13
N GLY A 159 2.83 20.04 -5.45
CA GLY A 159 2.98 20.22 -4.01
C GLY A 159 2.36 19.11 -3.14
N TRP A 160 1.60 18.17 -3.71
CA TRP A 160 1.18 16.97 -3.02
C TRP A 160 2.22 15.85 -3.17
N TYR A 161 2.64 15.31 -2.04
CA TYR A 161 3.66 14.26 -1.96
C TYR A 161 3.20 13.09 -1.11
N ARG A 162 3.74 11.92 -1.40
CA ARG A 162 3.58 10.72 -0.60
C ARG A 162 4.94 10.21 -0.14
N THR A 163 5.08 9.93 1.15
CA THR A 163 6.25 9.25 1.72
C THR A 163 5.87 7.93 2.34
N ALA A 164 6.75 6.93 2.26
CA ALA A 164 6.59 5.68 3.00
C ALA A 164 6.90 5.88 4.49
N VAL A 165 6.21 5.13 5.34
CA VAL A 165 6.61 4.95 6.73
C VAL A 165 7.70 3.89 6.77
N ARG A 166 8.85 4.22 7.34
CA ARG A 166 10.04 3.38 7.40
C ARG A 166 10.49 3.19 8.86
N THR A 167 11.71 2.70 9.05
CA THR A 167 12.31 2.59 10.38
C THR A 167 12.53 3.96 11.03
N ALA A 168 12.63 4.01 12.35
CA ALA A 168 12.82 5.28 13.07
C ALA A 168 14.04 6.10 12.59
N PRO A 169 15.23 5.51 12.35
CA PRO A 169 16.38 6.26 11.82
C PRO A 169 16.12 6.85 10.44
N GLU A 170 15.47 6.09 9.54
CA GLU A 170 15.17 6.56 8.18
C GLU A 170 14.12 7.68 8.17
N ASN A 171 13.10 7.58 9.02
CA ASN A 171 12.08 8.62 9.17
C ASN A 171 12.70 9.90 9.74
N GLU A 172 13.60 9.79 10.74
CA GLU A 172 14.28 10.95 11.32
C GLU A 172 15.23 11.61 10.31
N GLN A 173 15.96 10.82 9.52
CA GLN A 173 16.79 11.34 8.44
C GLN A 173 15.95 12.12 7.42
N LEU A 174 14.78 11.61 7.01
CA LEU A 174 13.87 12.33 6.15
C LEU A 174 13.46 13.67 6.75
N LEU A 175 12.98 13.67 8.00
CA LEU A 175 12.53 14.88 8.70
C LEU A 175 13.66 15.90 8.86
N GLN A 176 14.88 15.45 9.16
CA GLN A 176 16.05 16.30 9.28
C GLN A 176 16.39 16.97 7.93
N THR A 177 16.44 16.17 6.86
CA THR A 177 16.71 16.70 5.51
C THR A 177 15.61 17.70 5.08
N MET A 178 14.35 17.44 5.43
CA MET A 178 13.25 18.37 5.16
C MET A 178 13.40 19.67 5.94
N ARG A 179 13.83 19.64 7.22
CA ARG A 179 14.10 20.85 8.01
C ARG A 179 15.15 21.75 7.36
N GLU A 180 16.17 21.17 6.76
CA GLU A 180 17.24 21.89 6.08
C GLU A 180 16.78 22.56 4.79
N VAL A 181 15.87 21.91 4.08
CA VAL A 181 15.35 22.36 2.78
C VAL A 181 14.24 23.41 2.93
N LEU A 182 13.46 23.34 4.00
CA LEU A 182 12.30 24.22 4.22
C LEU A 182 12.65 25.52 4.99
N LYS A 183 13.90 25.68 5.42
CA LYS A 183 14.43 26.95 5.96
C LYS A 183 14.60 27.97 4.84
#